data_8727b543835f0d513c230d44b2dd77ba
#
_entry.id   8727b543835f0d513c230d44b2dd77ba
#
_cell.length_a   1.000
_cell.length_b   1.000
_cell.length_c   1.000
_cell.angle_alpha   90.00
_cell.angle_beta   90.00
_cell.angle_gamma   90.00
#
_symmetry.space_group_name_H-M   'P 1'
#
loop_
_entity.id
_entity.type
_entity.pdbx_description
1 polymer ?
#
loop_
_entity_poly.entity_id
_entity_poly.type
_entity_poly.pdbx_seq_one_letter_code
_entity_poly.pdbx_strand_id
1 'polypeptide(L)'
;MIVIPKLPLGNFASILRVIDKCGGYAELITSPILLRKADKIILAGVGAFDYGMTSINSMWREELENAVLVRRIPILGICLGMQLMCKSSEEGHLPGLGWIDAKVRRFSWSSNLNLKLPHMGWNTVKIVKSNPLLEIGNDEQRFYFVHSYHVVCNNPRDVLATAHYGYDFTAAINHENIFGVQFHPEKSHRFGIQLVSNFLRL
;
A
#
# COMPACT_ATOMS: atom_id res chain seq x y z
N MET A 1 2.49 3.35 -19.09
CA MET A 1 3.57 3.97 -18.26
C MET A 1 3.14 3.97 -16.81
N ILE A 2 4.04 3.53 -15.90
CA ILE A 2 3.80 3.60 -14.45
C ILE A 2 4.31 4.93 -13.94
N VAL A 3 3.53 5.59 -13.08
CA VAL A 3 3.98 6.82 -12.43
C VAL A 3 3.96 6.67 -10.91
N ILE A 4 4.91 7.31 -10.25
CA ILE A 4 5.06 7.34 -8.80
C ILE A 4 5.05 8.81 -8.37
N PRO A 5 3.97 9.31 -7.75
CA PRO A 5 3.95 10.64 -7.16
C PRO A 5 5.05 10.76 -6.10
N LYS A 6 5.91 11.76 -6.22
CA LYS A 6 6.98 12.00 -5.25
C LYS A 6 6.40 12.66 -4.00
N LEU A 7 5.98 11.84 -3.05
CA LEU A 7 5.66 12.31 -1.70
C LEU A 7 6.94 12.74 -0.96
N PRO A 8 6.83 13.53 0.11
CA PRO A 8 8.01 14.08 0.82
C PRO A 8 8.97 13.00 1.32
N LEU A 9 8.44 11.84 1.73
CA LEU A 9 9.23 10.71 2.23
C LEU A 9 8.80 9.42 1.54
N GLY A 10 9.77 8.68 1.00
CA GLY A 10 9.51 7.39 0.35
C GLY A 10 10.80 6.69 -0.07
N ASN A 11 10.76 5.36 -0.14
CA ASN A 11 11.87 4.54 -0.61
C ASN A 11 11.81 4.33 -2.14
N PHE A 12 11.72 5.45 -2.87
CA PHE A 12 11.46 5.45 -4.31
C PHE A 12 12.54 4.71 -5.11
N ALA A 13 13.82 4.86 -4.73
CA ALA A 13 14.92 4.22 -5.44
C ALA A 13 14.81 2.68 -5.43
N SER A 14 14.40 2.09 -4.30
CA SER A 14 14.21 0.64 -4.19
C SER A 14 12.99 0.16 -4.98
N ILE A 15 11.91 0.97 -5.02
CA ILE A 15 10.72 0.67 -5.80
C ILE A 15 11.03 0.71 -7.30
N LEU A 16 11.74 1.74 -7.77
CA LEU A 16 12.17 1.85 -9.17
C LEU A 16 13.05 0.65 -9.57
N ARG A 17 14.00 0.24 -8.70
CA ARG A 17 14.83 -0.93 -8.94
C ARG A 17 14.04 -2.23 -9.07
N VAL A 18 13.02 -2.46 -8.25
CA VAL A 18 12.25 -3.69 -8.34
C VAL A 18 11.37 -3.70 -9.60
N ILE A 19 10.84 -2.54 -10.00
CA ILE A 19 10.09 -2.40 -11.26
C ILE A 19 11.00 -2.71 -12.46
N ASP A 20 12.21 -2.14 -12.49
CA ASP A 20 13.21 -2.39 -13.52
C ASP A 20 13.59 -3.88 -13.60
N LYS A 21 13.83 -4.53 -12.45
CA LYS A 21 14.08 -5.99 -12.38
C LYS A 21 12.93 -6.84 -12.93
N CYS A 22 11.69 -6.33 -12.89
CA CYS A 22 10.52 -6.98 -13.48
C CYS A 22 10.34 -6.66 -14.98
N GLY A 23 11.28 -5.93 -15.60
CA GLY A 23 11.21 -5.49 -16.99
C GLY A 23 10.23 -4.33 -17.22
N GLY A 24 9.79 -3.66 -16.16
CA GLY A 24 8.91 -2.50 -16.23
C GLY A 24 9.69 -1.18 -16.25
N TYR A 25 8.98 -0.11 -16.59
CA TYR A 25 9.50 1.26 -16.49
C TYR A 25 8.54 2.12 -15.69
N ALA A 26 9.06 2.89 -14.74
CA ALA A 26 8.29 3.82 -13.92
C ALA A 26 8.98 5.16 -13.83
N GLU A 27 8.17 6.22 -13.80
CA GLU A 27 8.64 7.59 -13.65
C GLU A 27 8.26 8.14 -12.28
N LEU A 28 9.26 8.68 -11.56
CA LEU A 28 9.03 9.43 -10.33
C LEU A 28 8.65 10.87 -10.71
N ILE A 29 7.38 11.22 -10.52
CA ILE A 29 6.84 12.51 -10.96
C ILE A 29 6.76 13.52 -9.81
N THR A 30 7.02 14.79 -10.13
CA THR A 30 6.93 15.92 -9.20
C THR A 30 5.79 16.88 -9.55
N SER A 31 5.12 16.66 -10.68
CA SER A 31 4.00 17.48 -11.15
C SER A 31 2.74 16.61 -11.33
N PRO A 32 1.59 16.98 -10.73
CA PRO A 32 0.35 16.21 -10.81
C PRO A 32 -0.17 16.02 -12.23
N ILE A 33 0.07 16.98 -13.12
CA ILE A 33 -0.38 16.91 -14.52
C ILE A 33 0.15 15.66 -15.24
N LEU A 34 1.30 15.11 -14.81
CA LEU A 34 1.88 13.91 -15.38
C LEU A 34 1.07 12.64 -15.08
N LEU A 35 0.18 12.67 -14.06
CA LEU A 35 -0.78 11.60 -13.79
C LEU A 35 -1.72 11.35 -14.98
N ARG A 36 -1.95 12.35 -15.84
CA ARG A 36 -2.79 12.20 -17.04
C ARG A 36 -2.25 11.19 -18.04
N LYS A 37 -0.95 10.93 -18.03
CA LYS A 37 -0.27 9.95 -18.90
C LYS A 37 -0.13 8.57 -18.26
N ALA A 38 -0.60 8.39 -17.03
CA ALA A 38 -0.45 7.13 -16.32
C ALA A 38 -1.37 6.04 -16.83
N ASP A 39 -0.83 4.83 -17.00
CA ASP A 39 -1.59 3.58 -17.15
C ASP A 39 -1.71 2.86 -15.81
N LYS A 40 -0.76 3.08 -14.90
CA LYS A 40 -0.72 2.55 -13.52
C LYS A 40 -0.07 3.56 -12.58
N ILE A 41 -0.48 3.54 -11.32
CA ILE A 41 0.04 4.43 -10.28
C ILE A 41 0.57 3.60 -9.12
N ILE A 42 1.73 3.97 -8.57
CA ILE A 42 2.21 3.46 -7.29
C ILE A 42 2.25 4.63 -6.30
N LEU A 43 1.41 4.57 -5.28
CA LEU A 43 1.40 5.53 -4.19
C LEU A 43 2.22 4.96 -3.03
N ALA A 44 3.48 5.34 -2.96
CA ALA A 44 4.39 4.88 -1.92
C ALA A 44 4.76 6.01 -0.98
N GLY A 45 4.83 5.72 0.30
CA GLY A 45 5.26 6.68 1.31
C GLY A 45 5.70 5.99 2.58
N VAL A 46 6.49 6.71 3.36
CA VAL A 46 6.89 6.35 4.73
C VAL A 46 6.69 7.58 5.62
N GLY A 47 6.59 7.38 6.95
CA GLY A 47 6.41 8.46 7.92
C GLY A 47 4.96 8.63 8.38
N ALA A 48 4.66 9.81 8.94
CA ALA A 48 3.38 10.06 9.59
C ALA A 48 2.24 10.30 8.59
N PHE A 49 1.03 9.84 8.96
CA PHE A 49 -0.19 9.92 8.16
C PHE A 49 -0.52 11.36 7.74
N ASP A 50 -0.57 12.30 8.69
CA ASP A 50 -0.93 13.69 8.41
C ASP A 50 0.07 14.38 7.49
N TYR A 51 1.35 14.02 7.57
CA TYR A 51 2.36 14.56 6.67
C TYR A 51 2.14 14.10 5.22
N GLY A 52 1.80 12.82 5.05
CA GLY A 52 1.39 12.28 3.74
C GLY A 52 0.13 12.93 3.20
N MET A 53 -0.90 13.07 4.04
CA MET A 53 -2.17 13.71 3.64
C MET A 53 -2.02 15.20 3.33
N THR A 54 -1.19 15.93 4.08
CA THR A 54 -0.89 17.34 3.80
C THR A 54 -0.28 17.47 2.40
N SER A 55 0.68 16.63 2.06
CA SER A 55 1.29 16.64 0.73
C SER A 55 0.28 16.31 -0.38
N ILE A 56 -0.57 15.29 -0.16
CA ILE A 56 -1.62 14.94 -1.12
C ILE A 56 -2.60 16.08 -1.31
N ASN A 57 -3.10 16.65 -0.23
CA ASN A 57 -4.10 17.73 -0.25
C ASN A 57 -3.56 19.02 -0.89
N SER A 58 -2.28 19.31 -0.72
CA SER A 58 -1.67 20.54 -1.26
C SER A 58 -1.44 20.49 -2.77
N MET A 59 -1.29 19.30 -3.37
CA MET A 59 -0.82 19.21 -4.74
C MET A 59 -1.45 18.09 -5.56
N TRP A 60 -1.64 16.89 -4.98
CA TRP A 60 -1.90 15.67 -5.73
C TRP A 60 -3.36 15.26 -5.82
N ARG A 61 -4.21 15.71 -4.88
CA ARG A 61 -5.55 15.17 -4.65
C ARG A 61 -6.40 15.14 -5.92
N GLU A 62 -6.58 16.28 -6.57
CA GLU A 62 -7.47 16.40 -7.72
C GLU A 62 -7.09 15.46 -8.87
N GLU A 63 -5.83 15.46 -9.29
CA GLU A 63 -5.37 14.61 -10.40
C GLU A 63 -5.31 13.13 -10.00
N LEU A 64 -5.06 12.80 -8.72
CA LEU A 64 -5.13 11.42 -8.22
C LEU A 64 -6.58 10.92 -8.22
N GLU A 65 -7.53 11.70 -7.70
CA GLU A 65 -8.96 11.34 -7.70
C GLU A 65 -9.48 11.19 -9.13
N ASN A 66 -9.13 12.08 -10.04
CA ASN A 66 -9.47 11.94 -11.45
C ASN A 66 -8.89 10.64 -12.04
N ALA A 67 -7.61 10.36 -11.81
CA ALA A 67 -6.95 9.17 -12.36
C ALA A 67 -7.58 7.88 -11.80
N VAL A 68 -7.80 7.81 -10.48
CA VAL A 68 -8.18 6.57 -9.78
C VAL A 68 -9.69 6.35 -9.81
N LEU A 69 -10.49 7.38 -9.52
CA LEU A 69 -11.94 7.23 -9.35
C LEU A 69 -12.72 7.43 -10.66
N VAL A 70 -12.24 8.33 -11.53
CA VAL A 70 -12.92 8.63 -12.80
C VAL A 70 -12.38 7.76 -13.94
N ARG A 71 -11.06 7.81 -14.16
CA ARG A 71 -10.40 7.06 -15.25
C ARG A 71 -10.14 5.59 -14.89
N ARG A 72 -10.32 5.20 -13.63
CA ARG A 72 -10.15 3.81 -13.14
C ARG A 72 -8.74 3.25 -13.36
N ILE A 73 -7.73 4.10 -13.32
CA ILE A 73 -6.33 3.69 -13.43
C ILE A 73 -5.98 2.79 -12.23
N PRO A 74 -5.39 1.59 -12.44
CA PRO A 74 -4.94 0.74 -11.35
C PRO A 74 -3.91 1.46 -10.48
N ILE A 75 -4.15 1.43 -9.16
CA ILE A 75 -3.25 2.03 -8.17
C ILE A 75 -2.82 1.01 -7.12
N LEU A 76 -1.54 1.00 -6.79
CA LEU A 76 -0.97 0.22 -5.69
C LEU A 76 -0.45 1.14 -4.59
N GLY A 77 -1.10 1.15 -3.43
CA GLY A 77 -0.61 1.78 -2.22
C GLY A 77 0.39 0.89 -1.48
N ILE A 78 1.57 1.40 -1.15
CA ILE A 78 2.60 0.67 -0.41
C ILE A 78 2.78 1.31 0.97
N CYS A 79 2.61 0.53 2.03
CA CYS A 79 2.76 0.90 3.44
C CYS A 79 1.91 2.14 3.78
N LEU A 80 2.50 3.30 4.02
CA LEU A 80 1.75 4.55 4.23
C LEU A 80 0.79 4.84 3.06
N GLY A 81 1.20 4.56 1.82
CA GLY A 81 0.35 4.76 0.63
C GLY A 81 -0.96 3.97 0.70
N MET A 82 -0.96 2.74 1.22
CA MET A 82 -2.19 1.97 1.49
C MET A 82 -3.05 2.65 2.56
N GLN A 83 -2.42 3.14 3.64
CA GLN A 83 -3.12 3.79 4.75
C GLN A 83 -3.79 5.09 4.34
N LEU A 84 -3.13 5.91 3.50
CA LEU A 84 -3.67 7.17 2.99
C LEU A 84 -4.96 7.01 2.17
N MET A 85 -5.20 5.82 1.58
CA MET A 85 -6.44 5.50 0.84
C MET A 85 -7.64 5.26 1.76
N CYS A 86 -7.43 5.05 3.07
CA CYS A 86 -8.48 4.83 4.06
C CYS A 86 -9.18 6.15 4.45
N LYS A 87 -10.26 6.06 5.23
CA LYS A 87 -11.02 7.24 5.71
C LYS A 87 -10.29 8.05 6.76
N SER A 88 -9.56 7.38 7.66
CA SER A 88 -8.89 8.04 8.81
C SER A 88 -7.78 7.17 9.38
N SER A 89 -6.94 7.77 10.21
CA SER A 89 -5.88 7.10 10.95
C SER A 89 -5.84 7.56 12.41
N GLU A 90 -5.58 6.63 13.32
CA GLU A 90 -5.27 6.96 14.73
C GLU A 90 -3.88 7.60 14.90
N GLU A 91 -3.05 7.61 13.85
CA GLU A 91 -1.75 8.28 13.87
C GLU A 91 -1.88 9.80 13.69
N GLY A 92 -2.98 10.27 13.07
CA GLY A 92 -3.17 11.67 12.73
C GLY A 92 -4.59 12.16 12.96
N HIS A 93 -4.84 13.40 12.55
CA HIS A 93 -6.14 14.09 12.68
C HIS A 93 -6.78 14.41 11.32
N LEU A 94 -6.00 14.39 10.24
CA LEU A 94 -6.51 14.67 8.90
C LEU A 94 -7.34 13.49 8.39
N PRO A 95 -8.42 13.75 7.62
CA PRO A 95 -9.10 12.71 6.89
C PRO A 95 -8.18 12.15 5.79
N GLY A 96 -8.27 10.84 5.55
CA GLY A 96 -7.62 10.22 4.42
C GLY A 96 -8.34 10.48 3.09
N LEU A 97 -7.96 9.76 2.05
CA LEU A 97 -8.57 9.84 0.73
C LEU A 97 -10.00 9.26 0.71
N GLY A 98 -10.29 8.30 1.62
CA GLY A 98 -11.62 7.72 1.75
C GLY A 98 -12.02 6.79 0.60
N TRP A 99 -11.07 6.34 -0.21
CA TRP A 99 -11.33 5.44 -1.35
C TRP A 99 -11.67 4.02 -0.91
N ILE A 100 -11.17 3.64 0.26
CA ILE A 100 -11.49 2.37 0.91
C ILE A 100 -12.27 2.64 2.18
N ASP A 101 -13.38 1.90 2.38
CA ASP A 101 -14.16 1.97 3.62
C ASP A 101 -13.43 1.25 4.76
N ALA A 102 -12.38 1.90 5.24
CA ALA A 102 -11.48 1.38 6.26
C ALA A 102 -10.95 2.50 7.15
N LYS A 103 -10.43 2.11 8.32
CA LYS A 103 -9.72 2.98 9.25
C LYS A 103 -8.36 2.39 9.56
N VAL A 104 -7.38 3.24 9.79
CA VAL A 104 -6.05 2.84 10.24
C VAL A 104 -6.00 2.93 11.75
N ARG A 105 -5.64 1.83 12.43
CA ARG A 105 -5.57 1.72 13.88
C ARG A 105 -4.19 1.38 14.36
N ARG A 106 -3.82 1.86 15.54
CA ARG A 106 -2.61 1.44 16.21
C ARG A 106 -2.76 0.00 16.70
N PHE A 107 -1.70 -0.80 16.60
CA PHE A 107 -1.69 -2.09 17.27
C PHE A 107 -1.88 -1.94 18.78
N SER A 108 -2.77 -2.75 19.32
CA SER A 108 -3.07 -2.79 20.75
C SER A 108 -3.35 -4.23 21.17
N TRP A 109 -2.66 -4.70 22.18
CA TRP A 109 -2.85 -6.03 22.77
C TRP A 109 -2.70 -5.95 24.30
N SER A 110 -3.13 -7.01 24.99
CA SER A 110 -2.95 -7.15 26.42
C SER A 110 -1.48 -7.22 26.81
N SER A 111 -1.13 -6.75 28.01
CA SER A 111 0.25 -6.68 28.53
C SER A 111 0.98 -8.03 28.60
N ASN A 112 0.28 -9.13 28.43
CA ASN A 112 0.84 -10.50 28.49
C ASN A 112 1.62 -10.88 27.21
N LEU A 113 1.43 -10.14 26.10
CA LEU A 113 2.18 -10.37 24.87
C LEU A 113 3.39 -9.43 24.83
N ASN A 114 4.60 -10.00 24.98
CA ASN A 114 5.86 -9.25 24.88
C ASN A 114 6.21 -8.91 23.43
N LEU A 115 5.28 -8.25 22.71
CA LEU A 115 5.47 -7.79 21.34
C LEU A 115 5.88 -6.32 21.33
N LYS A 116 6.81 -5.99 20.43
CA LYS A 116 7.35 -4.63 20.31
C LYS A 116 6.68 -3.88 19.15
N LEU A 117 6.57 -2.57 19.27
CA LEU A 117 6.24 -1.68 18.17
C LEU A 117 7.48 -0.91 17.71
N PRO A 118 7.66 -0.71 16.42
CA PRO A 118 6.82 -1.19 15.31
C PRO A 118 6.90 -2.72 15.12
N HIS A 119 5.86 -3.33 14.51
CA HIS A 119 5.99 -4.64 13.88
C HIS A 119 7.04 -4.52 12.78
N MET A 120 8.20 -5.09 12.99
CA MET A 120 9.35 -4.97 12.10
C MET A 120 9.95 -6.34 11.81
N GLY A 121 10.13 -6.64 10.53
CA GLY A 121 10.77 -7.87 10.07
C GLY A 121 9.92 -8.65 9.07
N TRP A 122 10.37 -9.88 8.82
CA TRP A 122 9.70 -10.82 7.92
C TRP A 122 8.52 -11.49 8.61
N ASN A 123 7.38 -11.48 7.93
CA ASN A 123 6.19 -12.17 8.41
C ASN A 123 5.46 -12.86 7.25
N THR A 124 4.75 -13.93 7.58
CA THR A 124 3.94 -14.71 6.64
C THR A 124 2.63 -13.99 6.36
N VAL A 125 2.23 -13.99 5.10
CA VAL A 125 0.97 -13.43 4.63
C VAL A 125 0.05 -14.56 4.18
N LYS A 126 -1.16 -14.59 4.74
CA LYS A 126 -2.24 -15.50 4.37
C LYS A 126 -3.18 -14.80 3.38
N ILE A 127 -3.20 -15.28 2.15
CA ILE A 127 -4.12 -14.77 1.12
C ILE A 127 -5.51 -15.30 1.42
N VAL A 128 -6.51 -14.41 1.53
CA VAL A 128 -7.90 -14.79 1.90
C VAL A 128 -8.83 -14.85 0.69
N LYS A 129 -8.47 -14.19 -0.41
CA LYS A 129 -9.16 -14.32 -1.70
C LYS A 129 -8.16 -14.31 -2.85
N SER A 130 -8.42 -15.09 -3.91
CA SER A 130 -7.60 -15.06 -5.11
C SER A 130 -7.74 -13.71 -5.83
N ASN A 131 -6.60 -13.17 -6.29
CA ASN A 131 -6.56 -11.89 -6.98
C ASN A 131 -5.33 -11.86 -7.90
N PRO A 132 -5.38 -11.21 -9.07
CA PRO A 132 -4.21 -11.11 -9.95
C PRO A 132 -2.94 -10.52 -9.30
N LEU A 133 -3.08 -9.70 -8.25
CA LEU A 133 -1.94 -9.15 -7.52
C LEU A 133 -1.28 -10.19 -6.59
N LEU A 134 -2.09 -11.00 -5.88
CA LEU A 134 -1.65 -12.02 -4.93
C LEU A 134 -2.43 -13.31 -5.20
N GLU A 135 -1.77 -14.27 -5.83
CA GLU A 135 -2.36 -15.56 -6.15
C GLU A 135 -2.21 -16.54 -4.97
N ILE A 136 -3.25 -17.32 -4.72
CA ILE A 136 -3.19 -18.43 -3.76
C ILE A 136 -2.28 -19.49 -4.35
N GLY A 137 -1.14 -19.70 -3.74
CA GLY A 137 -0.15 -20.71 -4.12
C GLY A 137 0.10 -21.73 -3.01
N ASN A 138 0.90 -22.75 -3.31
CA ASN A 138 1.28 -23.78 -2.33
C ASN A 138 2.40 -23.30 -1.40
N ASP A 139 3.11 -22.25 -1.76
CA ASP A 139 4.23 -21.70 -0.98
C ASP A 139 3.77 -20.68 0.03
N GLU A 140 4.36 -20.74 1.22
CA GLU A 140 4.19 -19.72 2.25
C GLU A 140 4.83 -18.40 1.78
N GLN A 141 3.98 -17.40 1.54
CA GLN A 141 4.44 -16.08 1.08
C GLN A 141 4.87 -15.22 2.26
N ARG A 142 6.10 -14.73 2.23
CA ARG A 142 6.69 -13.92 3.29
C ARG A 142 7.11 -12.56 2.77
N PHE A 143 6.75 -11.51 3.53
CA PHE A 143 7.06 -10.13 3.19
C PHE A 143 7.69 -9.39 4.35
N TYR A 144 8.38 -8.29 4.06
CA TYR A 144 8.99 -7.43 5.06
C TYR A 144 8.03 -6.32 5.48
N PHE A 145 7.82 -6.21 6.79
CA PHE A 145 6.97 -5.21 7.44
C PHE A 145 7.79 -4.22 8.27
N VAL A 146 7.32 -2.99 8.39
CA VAL A 146 7.77 -2.01 9.37
C VAL A 146 6.67 -0.98 9.59
N HIS A 147 5.79 -1.22 10.59
CA HIS A 147 4.65 -0.36 10.86
C HIS A 147 4.13 -0.52 12.29
N SER A 148 3.54 0.54 12.86
CA SER A 148 2.88 0.54 14.18
C SER A 148 1.36 0.62 14.06
N TYR A 149 0.85 0.90 12.87
CA TYR A 149 -0.56 1.03 12.55
C TYR A 149 -0.93 0.07 11.44
N HIS A 150 -2.18 -0.39 11.41
CA HIS A 150 -2.70 -1.31 10.40
C HIS A 150 -4.10 -0.93 9.96
N VAL A 151 -4.49 -1.34 8.78
CA VAL A 151 -5.82 -1.10 8.21
C VAL A 151 -6.84 -2.07 8.81
N VAL A 152 -8.02 -1.53 9.12
CA VAL A 152 -9.22 -2.29 9.52
C VAL A 152 -10.33 -1.93 8.54
N CYS A 153 -10.66 -2.87 7.65
CA CYS A 153 -11.73 -2.72 6.66
C CYS A 153 -13.10 -2.92 7.31
N ASN A 154 -14.06 -2.04 7.01
CA ASN A 154 -15.46 -2.24 7.39
C ASN A 154 -16.12 -3.34 6.53
N ASN A 155 -15.73 -3.44 5.25
CA ASN A 155 -16.17 -4.50 4.36
C ASN A 155 -15.10 -5.60 4.27
N PRO A 156 -15.37 -6.83 4.77
CA PRO A 156 -14.42 -7.94 4.67
C PRO A 156 -14.03 -8.32 3.23
N ARG A 157 -14.86 -7.98 2.24
CA ARG A 157 -14.56 -8.23 0.83
C ARG A 157 -13.37 -7.43 0.31
N ASP A 158 -13.03 -6.32 0.98
CA ASP A 158 -11.88 -5.50 0.61
C ASP A 158 -10.56 -6.07 1.14
N VAL A 159 -10.60 -7.02 2.10
CA VAL A 159 -9.41 -7.71 2.61
C VAL A 159 -8.93 -8.73 1.58
N LEU A 160 -7.73 -8.53 1.07
CA LEU A 160 -7.08 -9.44 0.13
C LEU A 160 -6.21 -10.48 0.86
N ALA A 161 -5.49 -10.03 1.89
CA ALA A 161 -4.63 -10.89 2.69
C ALA A 161 -4.50 -10.40 4.13
N THR A 162 -4.19 -11.33 5.04
CA THR A 162 -3.92 -11.06 6.45
C THR A 162 -2.53 -11.51 6.86
N ALA A 163 -2.03 -11.02 7.97
CA ALA A 163 -0.84 -11.51 8.66
C ALA A 163 -1.09 -11.49 10.17
N HIS A 164 -0.30 -12.25 10.92
CA HIS A 164 -0.46 -12.35 12.38
C HIS A 164 0.60 -11.58 13.13
N TYR A 165 0.20 -10.69 14.05
CA TYR A 165 1.09 -10.03 15.00
C TYR A 165 0.34 -9.69 16.28
N GLY A 166 0.29 -10.65 17.20
CA GLY A 166 -0.56 -10.60 18.39
C GLY A 166 -2.02 -10.94 18.10
N TYR A 167 -2.51 -10.53 16.95
CA TYR A 167 -3.78 -10.88 16.32
C TYR A 167 -3.65 -10.77 14.80
N ASP A 168 -4.64 -11.30 14.09
CA ASP A 168 -4.66 -11.20 12.63
C ASP A 168 -5.05 -9.78 12.21
N PHE A 169 -4.24 -9.19 11.32
CA PHE A 169 -4.46 -7.85 10.78
C PHE A 169 -4.47 -7.86 9.25
N THR A 170 -5.07 -6.85 8.64
CA THR A 170 -5.12 -6.70 7.18
C THR A 170 -3.72 -6.36 6.64
N ALA A 171 -3.13 -7.28 5.88
CA ALA A 171 -1.82 -7.11 5.25
C ALA A 171 -1.92 -6.59 3.80
N ALA A 172 -3.04 -6.85 3.12
CA ALA A 172 -3.32 -6.34 1.78
C ALA A 172 -4.81 -6.13 1.56
N ILE A 173 -5.14 -5.15 0.74
CA ILE A 173 -6.51 -4.77 0.36
C ILE A 173 -6.66 -4.73 -1.16
N ASN A 174 -7.90 -4.95 -1.61
CA ASN A 174 -8.32 -4.70 -2.98
C ASN A 174 -9.78 -4.28 -3.04
N HIS A 175 -10.02 -3.15 -3.66
CA HIS A 175 -11.33 -2.65 -4.03
C HIS A 175 -11.28 -2.19 -5.49
N GLU A 176 -11.92 -2.93 -6.40
CA GLU A 176 -11.89 -2.66 -7.84
C GLU A 176 -10.45 -2.46 -8.40
N ASN A 177 -10.12 -1.26 -8.91
CA ASN A 177 -8.81 -0.88 -9.43
C ASN A 177 -7.82 -0.40 -8.34
N ILE A 178 -8.24 -0.39 -7.07
CA ILE A 178 -7.45 0.08 -5.94
C ILE A 178 -6.86 -1.11 -5.20
N PHE A 179 -5.56 -1.17 -5.11
CA PHE A 179 -4.79 -2.19 -4.39
C PHE A 179 -3.93 -1.53 -3.32
N GLY A 180 -3.73 -2.22 -2.21
CA GLY A 180 -2.85 -1.75 -1.16
C GLY A 180 -2.16 -2.90 -0.43
N VAL A 181 -0.91 -2.69 -0.02
CA VAL A 181 -0.13 -3.62 0.79
C VAL A 181 0.52 -2.89 1.96
N GLN A 182 0.46 -3.48 3.15
CA GLN A 182 1.08 -2.92 4.36
C GLN A 182 2.58 -3.18 4.41
N PHE A 183 3.01 -4.25 3.79
CA PHE A 183 4.41 -4.63 3.69
C PHE A 183 5.13 -3.88 2.54
N HIS A 184 6.45 -4.04 2.51
CA HIS A 184 7.34 -3.42 1.52
C HIS A 184 7.75 -4.45 0.46
N PRO A 185 7.08 -4.53 -0.71
CA PRO A 185 7.48 -5.45 -1.76
C PRO A 185 8.91 -5.20 -2.26
N GLU A 186 9.35 -3.94 -2.26
CA GLU A 186 10.72 -3.57 -2.66
C GLU A 186 11.81 -4.10 -1.72
N LYS A 187 11.42 -4.60 -0.53
CA LYS A 187 12.30 -5.25 0.45
C LYS A 187 12.02 -6.75 0.61
N SER A 188 11.12 -7.32 -0.20
CA SER A 188 10.57 -8.66 0.02
C SER A 188 11.10 -9.71 -0.96
N HIS A 189 12.29 -9.50 -1.53
CA HIS A 189 12.99 -10.43 -2.39
C HIS A 189 12.08 -11.04 -3.48
N ARG A 190 12.09 -12.39 -3.63
CA ARG A 190 11.32 -13.10 -4.68
C ARG A 190 9.81 -12.81 -4.62
N PHE A 191 9.22 -12.73 -3.42
CA PHE A 191 7.79 -12.48 -3.26
C PHE A 191 7.41 -11.06 -3.64
N GLY A 192 8.27 -10.09 -3.30
CA GLY A 192 8.10 -8.71 -3.73
C GLY A 192 8.24 -8.53 -5.24
N ILE A 193 9.21 -9.19 -5.86
CA ILE A 193 9.39 -9.22 -7.32
C ILE A 193 8.14 -9.81 -7.98
N GLN A 194 7.62 -10.94 -7.48
CA GLN A 194 6.41 -11.56 -8.01
C GLN A 194 5.20 -10.62 -7.93
N LEU A 195 4.97 -9.98 -6.77
CA LEU A 195 3.87 -9.03 -6.59
C LEU A 195 3.98 -7.84 -7.55
N VAL A 196 5.16 -7.24 -7.66
CA VAL A 196 5.37 -6.12 -8.59
C VAL A 196 5.18 -6.59 -10.03
N SER A 197 5.72 -7.74 -10.41
CA SER A 197 5.50 -8.33 -11.74
C SER A 197 4.01 -8.57 -12.04
N ASN A 198 3.23 -9.02 -11.04
CA ASN A 198 1.79 -9.18 -11.17
C ASN A 198 1.09 -7.83 -11.38
N PHE A 199 1.46 -6.80 -10.58
CA PHE A 199 0.91 -5.45 -10.76
C PHE A 199 1.23 -4.87 -12.15
N LEU A 200 2.41 -5.16 -12.70
CA LEU A 200 2.78 -4.71 -14.05
C LEU A 200 1.87 -5.31 -15.14
N ARG A 201 1.30 -6.49 -14.90
CA ARG A 201 0.45 -7.22 -15.85
C ARG A 201 -1.04 -6.88 -15.75
N LEU A 202 -1.50 -6.23 -14.68
CA LEU A 202 -2.87 -5.71 -14.58
C LEU A 202 -3.13 -4.70 -15.70
#